data_4acfff2d8b5326b38d27d87c12be2f76
#
_entry.id   4acfff2d8b5326b38d27d87c12be2f76
#
_cell.length_a   1.000
_cell.length_b   1.000
_cell.length_c   1.000
_cell.angle_alpha   90.00
_cell.angle_beta   90.00
_cell.angle_gamma   90.00
#
_symmetry.space_group_name_H-M   'P 1'
#
loop_
_entity.id
_entity.type
_entity.pdbx_description
1 polymer ?
#
loop_
_entity_poly.entity_id
_entity_poly.type
_entity_poly.pdbx_seq_one_letter_code
_entity_poly.pdbx_strand_id
1 'polypeptide(L)'
;MKTSDFWYDLPEELIAQTPLQKRDTSRLLALDRVTGEISHEHFYDIIDHLKPGDCLVMNDSRVLPARLLGHRPTGGAVEVLLLRDLGEKRWECLCKPGRKMQVGHQVIFGNGELTATVVEVQETGNRVIEFQYEGIFLEVLERLGKMPLPPYIKEELQDQERYQTVYSRAVGSAAAPTAGLHWTNELLDKARAKGVKTAFVTLHVGLGTFRPVSAENILDHHMHAELCMMSEETAAILNETKREGGRVICVGTTSCRTLESLVNEDGTFEAKSKWTEIFIYPGYTFKAMDGLITNFHLPESTLVMLVSAFSSREHVLHAYEEAVRERYRFFSFGDAMCIL
;
A
#
# COMPACT_ATOMS: atom_id res chain seq x y z
N MET A 1 1.07 23.61 -10.34
CA MET A 1 2.12 22.92 -9.57
C MET A 1 2.68 21.84 -10.47
N LYS A 2 4.00 21.73 -10.54
CA LYS A 2 4.68 20.74 -11.38
C LYS A 2 5.03 19.50 -10.56
N THR A 3 5.16 18.37 -11.22
CA THR A 3 5.65 17.13 -10.62
C THR A 3 7.05 17.32 -10.03
N SER A 4 7.92 18.07 -10.72
CA SER A 4 9.27 18.44 -10.25
C SER A 4 9.31 19.30 -8.97
N ASP A 5 8.21 19.92 -8.57
CA ASP A 5 8.12 20.66 -7.30
C ASP A 5 8.22 19.72 -6.07
N PHE A 6 8.10 18.40 -6.28
CA PHE A 6 8.20 17.36 -5.27
C PHE A 6 9.45 16.50 -5.39
N TRP A 7 10.44 17.04 -6.11
CA TRP A 7 11.74 16.39 -6.26
C TRP A 7 12.60 16.61 -5.01
N TYR A 8 13.35 15.60 -4.63
CA TYR A 8 14.45 15.65 -3.67
C TYR A 8 15.50 14.62 -4.07
N ASP A 9 16.76 14.81 -3.67
CA ASP A 9 17.82 13.88 -3.99
C ASP A 9 17.75 12.65 -3.09
N LEU A 10 17.51 11.48 -3.69
CA LEU A 10 17.44 10.20 -2.97
C LEU A 10 18.54 9.26 -3.50
N PRO A 11 19.62 9.03 -2.73
CA PRO A 11 20.62 8.02 -3.07
C PRO A 11 20.01 6.61 -3.12
N GLU A 12 20.34 5.85 -4.19
CA GLU A 12 19.75 4.49 -4.41
C GLU A 12 20.08 3.54 -3.25
N GLU A 13 21.23 3.69 -2.59
CA GLU A 13 21.62 2.85 -1.45
C GLU A 13 20.74 3.03 -0.21
N LEU A 14 19.94 4.09 -0.12
CA LEU A 14 18.97 4.28 0.97
C LEU A 14 17.65 3.54 0.74
N ILE A 15 17.42 3.02 -0.47
CA ILE A 15 16.23 2.23 -0.77
C ILE A 15 16.36 0.85 -0.14
N ALA A 16 15.54 0.57 0.89
CA ALA A 16 15.61 -0.67 1.65
C ALA A 16 15.25 -1.89 0.78
N GLN A 17 16.14 -2.85 0.69
CA GLN A 17 15.94 -4.09 -0.07
C GLN A 17 15.35 -5.21 0.77
N THR A 18 15.58 -5.20 2.09
CA THR A 18 15.16 -6.24 3.02
C THR A 18 14.52 -5.64 4.27
N PRO A 19 13.54 -6.32 4.88
CA PRO A 19 12.99 -5.87 6.16
C PRO A 19 14.00 -6.04 7.29
N LEU A 20 13.88 -5.21 8.34
CA LEU A 20 14.62 -5.39 9.58
C LEU A 20 14.19 -6.68 10.28
N GLN A 21 15.05 -7.29 11.09
CA GLN A 21 14.73 -8.51 11.81
C GLN A 21 13.49 -8.33 12.71
N LYS A 22 13.42 -7.24 13.47
CA LYS A 22 12.25 -6.84 14.24
C LYS A 22 11.58 -5.65 13.55
N ARG A 23 10.25 -5.74 13.34
CA ARG A 23 9.48 -4.73 12.59
C ARG A 23 9.51 -3.35 13.24
N ASP A 24 9.35 -3.30 14.56
CA ASP A 24 9.21 -2.09 15.36
C ASP A 24 10.54 -1.41 15.72
N THR A 25 11.67 -1.97 15.31
CA THR A 25 12.99 -1.35 15.47
C THR A 25 13.42 -0.46 14.31
N SER A 26 12.55 -0.24 13.32
CA SER A 26 12.77 0.79 12.31
C SER A 26 12.85 2.18 12.97
N ARG A 27 13.55 3.10 12.32
CA ARG A 27 13.58 4.48 12.79
C ARG A 27 12.23 5.16 12.54
N LEU A 28 11.92 6.13 13.35
CA LEU A 28 10.74 6.99 13.24
C LEU A 28 11.21 8.44 13.17
N LEU A 29 10.81 9.17 12.14
CA LEU A 29 10.91 10.61 12.09
C LEU A 29 9.55 11.18 12.46
N ALA A 30 9.44 11.81 13.63
CA ALA A 30 8.24 12.51 14.02
C ALA A 30 8.33 13.97 13.55
N LEU A 31 7.28 14.40 12.83
CA LEU A 31 7.14 15.75 12.28
C LEU A 31 5.92 16.41 12.90
N ASP A 32 6.13 17.54 13.59
CA ASP A 32 5.02 18.40 13.96
C ASP A 32 4.39 19.02 12.71
N ARG A 33 3.11 18.76 12.51
CA ARG A 33 2.38 19.16 11.31
C ARG A 33 2.36 20.67 11.08
N VAL A 34 2.35 21.45 12.16
CA VAL A 34 2.14 22.89 12.14
C VAL A 34 3.48 23.65 12.13
N THR A 35 4.39 23.26 13.02
CA THR A 35 5.67 23.96 13.19
C THR A 35 6.75 23.48 12.25
N GLY A 36 6.66 22.21 11.75
CA GLY A 36 7.71 21.57 10.98
C GLY A 36 8.88 21.06 11.82
N GLU A 37 8.76 21.08 13.16
CA GLU A 37 9.79 20.52 14.06
C GLU A 37 9.92 19.01 13.85
N ILE A 38 11.17 18.52 13.88
CA ILE A 38 11.52 17.12 13.63
C ILE A 38 12.17 16.53 14.89
N SER A 39 11.75 15.31 15.26
CA SER A 39 12.48 14.47 16.19
C SER A 39 12.79 13.09 15.58
N HIS A 40 13.88 12.48 16.04
CA HIS A 40 14.37 11.19 15.58
C HIS A 40 14.24 10.15 16.68
N GLU A 41 13.50 9.08 16.39
CA GLU A 41 13.09 8.06 17.35
C GLU A 41 13.14 6.68 16.69
N HIS A 42 12.64 5.66 17.38
CA HIS A 42 12.35 4.35 16.80
C HIS A 42 10.84 4.10 16.77
N PHE A 43 10.39 3.22 15.90
CA PHE A 43 8.97 3.00 15.71
C PHE A 43 8.25 2.50 16.97
N TYR A 44 8.92 1.77 17.86
CA TYR A 44 8.34 1.35 19.14
C TYR A 44 8.00 2.54 20.08
N ASP A 45 8.59 3.72 19.85
CA ASP A 45 8.29 4.95 20.59
C ASP A 45 6.99 5.63 20.11
N ILE A 46 6.37 5.14 19.02
CA ILE A 46 5.10 5.67 18.47
C ILE A 46 4.00 5.77 19.54
N ILE A 47 4.06 4.89 20.54
CA ILE A 47 3.11 4.88 21.65
C ILE A 47 3.12 6.20 22.42
N ASP A 48 4.24 6.90 22.49
CA ASP A 48 4.37 8.17 23.21
C ASP A 48 3.64 9.32 22.51
N HIS A 49 3.48 9.22 21.20
CA HIS A 49 2.72 10.16 20.37
C HIS A 49 1.20 9.94 20.40
N LEU A 50 0.74 8.78 20.87
CA LEU A 50 -0.67 8.42 20.96
C LEU A 50 -1.27 8.83 22.32
N LYS A 51 -2.55 9.18 22.31
CA LYS A 51 -3.32 9.58 23.50
C LYS A 51 -4.52 8.64 23.70
N PRO A 52 -4.97 8.43 24.95
CA PRO A 52 -6.24 7.75 25.20
C PRO A 52 -7.37 8.42 24.40
N GLY A 53 -8.21 7.61 23.75
CA GLY A 53 -9.28 8.10 22.89
C GLY A 53 -8.91 8.25 21.41
N ASP A 54 -7.62 8.24 21.04
CA ASP A 54 -7.21 8.19 19.62
C ASP A 54 -7.68 6.89 18.97
N CYS A 55 -7.85 6.94 17.64
CA CYS A 55 -8.14 5.77 16.82
C CYS A 55 -7.11 5.60 15.71
N LEU A 56 -6.40 4.47 15.71
CA LEU A 56 -5.54 4.05 14.61
C LEU A 56 -6.37 3.38 13.53
N VAL A 57 -6.34 3.91 12.32
CA VAL A 57 -7.03 3.33 11.17
C VAL A 57 -6.05 2.63 10.25
N MET A 58 -6.25 1.35 10.04
CA MET A 58 -5.31 0.46 9.37
C MET A 58 -5.95 -0.21 8.16
N ASN A 59 -5.21 -0.34 7.07
CA ASN A 59 -5.65 -1.10 5.90
C ASN A 59 -5.33 -2.58 6.11
N ASP A 60 -6.36 -3.42 6.20
CA ASP A 60 -6.26 -4.85 6.48
C ASP A 60 -6.13 -5.74 5.23
N SER A 61 -5.88 -5.13 4.08
CA SER A 61 -5.67 -5.89 2.85
C SER A 61 -4.47 -6.83 2.97
N ARG A 62 -4.61 -8.02 2.39
CA ARG A 62 -3.57 -9.05 2.32
C ARG A 62 -3.12 -9.22 0.88
N VAL A 63 -1.82 -9.23 0.68
CA VAL A 63 -1.23 -9.41 -0.65
C VAL A 63 -1.42 -10.85 -1.11
N LEU A 64 -1.89 -10.99 -2.33
CA LEU A 64 -1.98 -12.26 -3.00
C LEU A 64 -0.60 -12.67 -3.52
N PRO A 65 -0.15 -13.95 -3.41
CA PRO A 65 1.05 -14.44 -4.08
C PRO A 65 0.78 -14.55 -5.59
N ALA A 66 0.59 -13.41 -6.21
CA ALA A 66 0.01 -13.23 -7.54
C ALA A 66 1.01 -13.43 -8.67
N ARG A 67 2.31 -13.60 -8.37
CA ARG A 67 3.38 -13.78 -9.37
C ARG A 67 3.63 -15.25 -9.62
N LEU A 68 3.19 -15.75 -10.75
CA LEU A 68 3.32 -17.15 -11.16
C LEU A 68 4.44 -17.31 -12.19
N LEU A 69 5.36 -18.22 -11.92
CA LEU A 69 6.43 -18.58 -12.84
C LEU A 69 6.10 -19.95 -13.48
N GLY A 70 6.00 -19.96 -14.80
CA GLY A 70 5.65 -21.16 -15.55
C GLY A 70 6.41 -21.27 -16.86
N HIS A 71 5.99 -22.20 -17.70
CA HIS A 71 6.57 -22.40 -19.01
C HIS A 71 5.48 -22.72 -20.04
N ARG A 72 5.75 -22.40 -21.29
CA ARG A 72 4.90 -22.85 -22.40
C ARG A 72 5.13 -24.34 -22.67
N PRO A 73 4.17 -25.04 -23.30
CA PRO A 73 4.38 -26.44 -23.71
C PRO A 73 5.66 -26.65 -24.55
N THR A 74 6.12 -25.58 -25.23
CA THR A 74 7.38 -25.56 -26.00
C THR A 74 8.64 -25.33 -25.15
N GLY A 75 8.52 -25.22 -23.80
CA GLY A 75 9.63 -25.04 -22.87
C GLY A 75 10.03 -23.59 -22.59
N GLY A 76 9.46 -22.60 -23.27
CA GLY A 76 9.79 -21.19 -23.03
C GLY A 76 9.24 -20.67 -21.70
N ALA A 77 10.10 -20.10 -20.85
CA ALA A 77 9.70 -19.52 -19.57
C ALA A 77 8.71 -18.36 -19.74
N VAL A 78 7.73 -18.28 -18.84
CA VAL A 78 6.69 -17.24 -18.79
C VAL A 78 6.47 -16.86 -17.33
N GLU A 79 6.37 -15.55 -17.09
CA GLU A 79 5.86 -14.99 -15.86
C GLU A 79 4.44 -14.46 -16.09
N VAL A 80 3.51 -14.83 -15.22
CA VAL A 80 2.14 -14.34 -15.21
C VAL A 80 1.90 -13.65 -13.87
N LEU A 81 1.49 -12.39 -13.90
CA LEU A 81 1.15 -11.61 -12.72
C LEU A 81 -0.34 -11.34 -12.73
N LEU A 82 -1.05 -11.87 -11.74
CA LEU A 82 -2.48 -11.68 -11.57
C LEU A 82 -2.78 -10.23 -11.15
N LEU A 83 -3.74 -9.57 -11.82
CA LEU A 83 -4.14 -8.19 -11.56
C LEU A 83 -5.52 -8.09 -10.95
N ARG A 84 -6.50 -8.70 -11.60
CA ARG A 84 -7.91 -8.63 -11.22
C ARG A 84 -8.63 -9.92 -11.54
N ASP A 85 -9.39 -10.40 -10.55
CA ASP A 85 -10.32 -11.51 -10.76
C ASP A 85 -11.52 -11.03 -11.58
N LEU A 86 -11.84 -11.75 -12.65
CA LEU A 86 -12.97 -11.49 -13.54
C LEU A 86 -14.10 -12.51 -13.33
N GLY A 87 -13.94 -13.43 -12.37
CA GLY A 87 -14.83 -14.55 -12.16
C GLY A 87 -14.61 -15.70 -13.15
N GLU A 88 -15.35 -16.80 -12.96
CA GLU A 88 -15.30 -17.96 -13.85
C GLU A 88 -13.89 -18.49 -14.14
N LYS A 89 -13.01 -18.48 -13.14
CA LYS A 89 -11.58 -18.86 -13.26
C LYS A 89 -10.77 -17.97 -14.23
N ARG A 90 -11.24 -16.78 -14.55
CA ARG A 90 -10.58 -15.83 -15.44
C ARG A 90 -9.97 -14.68 -14.68
N TRP A 91 -8.78 -14.30 -15.06
CA TRP A 91 -8.04 -13.19 -14.48
C TRP A 91 -7.49 -12.27 -15.55
N GLU A 92 -7.55 -10.99 -15.29
CA GLU A 92 -6.72 -10.02 -16.00
C GLU A 92 -5.29 -10.14 -15.47
N CYS A 93 -4.31 -10.25 -16.38
CA CYS A 93 -2.92 -10.55 -16.04
C CYS A 93 -1.94 -9.72 -16.86
N LEU A 94 -0.77 -9.43 -16.26
CA LEU A 94 0.43 -9.07 -17.02
C LEU A 94 1.23 -10.33 -17.32
N CYS A 95 1.78 -10.43 -18.55
CA CYS A 95 2.61 -11.54 -18.95
C CYS A 95 3.99 -11.08 -19.43
N LYS A 96 5.02 -11.83 -19.05
CA LYS A 96 6.38 -11.61 -19.53
C LYS A 96 6.99 -12.93 -20.02
N PRO A 97 7.41 -13.00 -21.31
CA PRO A 97 7.36 -11.97 -22.35
C PRO A 97 5.97 -11.81 -22.97
N GLY A 98 5.42 -10.58 -22.97
CA GLY A 98 4.06 -10.30 -23.45
C GLY A 98 3.82 -10.65 -24.91
N ARG A 99 4.78 -10.35 -25.81
CA ARG A 99 4.66 -10.62 -27.25
C ARG A 99 4.45 -12.09 -27.60
N LYS A 100 4.87 -13.01 -26.71
CA LYS A 100 4.78 -14.47 -26.89
C LYS A 100 3.52 -15.07 -26.24
N MET A 101 2.64 -14.23 -25.69
CA MET A 101 1.40 -14.64 -25.03
C MET A 101 0.20 -14.09 -25.81
N GLN A 102 -0.20 -14.85 -26.82
CA GLN A 102 -1.33 -14.55 -27.71
C GLN A 102 -2.52 -15.47 -27.38
N VAL A 103 -3.71 -15.13 -27.86
CA VAL A 103 -4.92 -15.95 -27.67
C VAL A 103 -4.67 -17.40 -28.07
N GLY A 104 -5.09 -18.33 -27.22
CA GLY A 104 -4.90 -19.78 -27.40
C GLY A 104 -3.56 -20.31 -26.87
N HIS A 105 -2.60 -19.44 -26.51
CA HIS A 105 -1.35 -19.91 -25.92
C HIS A 105 -1.56 -20.41 -24.48
N GLN A 106 -0.89 -21.49 -24.14
CA GLN A 106 -0.97 -22.15 -22.84
C GLN A 106 0.29 -21.94 -22.02
N VAL A 107 0.12 -21.93 -20.70
CA VAL A 107 1.20 -21.93 -19.70
C VAL A 107 0.94 -23.05 -18.68
N ILE A 108 2.00 -23.70 -18.28
CA ILE A 108 2.01 -24.76 -17.29
C ILE A 108 2.82 -24.27 -16.08
N PHE A 109 2.24 -24.38 -14.89
CA PHE A 109 2.89 -24.02 -13.63
C PHE A 109 3.06 -25.27 -12.76
N GLY A 110 4.14 -25.25 -11.96
CA GLY A 110 4.50 -26.39 -11.15
C GLY A 110 4.70 -27.64 -11.99
N ASN A 111 4.21 -28.77 -11.54
CA ASN A 111 4.23 -30.05 -12.26
C ASN A 111 2.94 -30.27 -13.10
N GLY A 112 2.24 -29.20 -13.49
CA GLY A 112 0.98 -29.27 -14.24
C GLY A 112 -0.27 -29.21 -13.35
N GLU A 113 -0.13 -28.95 -12.05
CA GLU A 113 -1.24 -28.77 -11.11
C GLU A 113 -2.05 -27.48 -11.35
N LEU A 114 -1.44 -26.51 -12.06
CA LEU A 114 -2.09 -25.31 -12.56
C LEU A 114 -1.73 -25.13 -14.04
N THR A 115 -2.76 -24.99 -14.86
CA THR A 115 -2.58 -24.62 -16.28
C THR A 115 -3.39 -23.39 -16.60
N ALA A 116 -2.98 -22.65 -17.61
CA ALA A 116 -3.63 -21.43 -18.02
C ALA A 116 -3.67 -21.28 -19.52
N THR A 117 -4.73 -20.67 -20.04
CA THR A 117 -4.90 -20.36 -21.46
C THR A 117 -5.23 -18.88 -21.64
N VAL A 118 -4.53 -18.20 -22.55
CA VAL A 118 -4.86 -16.81 -22.90
C VAL A 118 -6.15 -16.83 -23.73
N VAL A 119 -7.19 -16.15 -23.23
CA VAL A 119 -8.49 -16.05 -23.93
C VAL A 119 -8.68 -14.70 -24.61
N GLU A 120 -7.97 -13.65 -24.16
CA GLU A 120 -8.04 -12.31 -24.76
C GLU A 120 -6.71 -11.55 -24.58
N VAL A 121 -6.39 -10.68 -25.53
CA VAL A 121 -5.32 -9.69 -25.46
C VAL A 121 -5.97 -8.31 -25.49
N GLN A 122 -5.89 -7.57 -24.39
CA GLN A 122 -6.50 -6.25 -24.25
C GLN A 122 -5.66 -5.16 -24.93
N GLU A 123 -6.27 -4.04 -25.26
CA GLU A 123 -5.61 -2.86 -25.84
C GLU A 123 -4.50 -2.30 -24.94
N THR A 124 -4.67 -2.40 -23.62
CA THR A 124 -3.67 -2.04 -22.59
C THR A 124 -2.41 -2.90 -22.63
N GLY A 125 -2.43 -4.01 -23.38
CA GLY A 125 -1.38 -5.02 -23.39
C GLY A 125 -1.55 -6.08 -22.30
N ASN A 126 -2.54 -6.00 -21.43
CA ASN A 126 -2.89 -7.05 -20.48
C ASN A 126 -3.52 -8.25 -21.19
N ARG A 127 -3.56 -9.39 -20.54
CA ARG A 127 -4.19 -10.63 -21.02
C ARG A 127 -5.32 -11.02 -20.09
N VAL A 128 -6.40 -11.49 -20.66
CA VAL A 128 -7.37 -12.29 -19.91
C VAL A 128 -6.94 -13.75 -20.04
N ILE A 129 -6.73 -14.38 -18.89
CA ILE A 129 -6.24 -15.76 -18.80
C ILE A 129 -7.27 -16.57 -18.05
N GLU A 130 -7.64 -17.73 -18.61
CA GLU A 130 -8.48 -18.72 -17.97
C GLU A 130 -7.60 -19.80 -17.33
N PHE A 131 -7.78 -20.02 -16.03
CA PHE A 131 -7.01 -20.98 -15.27
C PHE A 131 -7.76 -22.31 -15.10
N GLN A 132 -7.02 -23.40 -15.12
CA GLN A 132 -7.52 -24.75 -14.85
C GLN A 132 -6.74 -25.33 -13.68
N TYR A 133 -7.45 -25.72 -12.64
CA TYR A 133 -6.91 -26.24 -11.38
C TYR A 133 -7.99 -27.07 -10.67
N GLU A 134 -7.56 -27.92 -9.74
CA GLU A 134 -8.44 -28.65 -8.81
C GLU A 134 -8.39 -27.98 -7.42
N GLY A 135 -9.53 -28.02 -6.71
CA GLY A 135 -9.64 -27.46 -5.36
C GLY A 135 -9.79 -25.93 -5.31
N ILE A 136 -9.17 -25.30 -4.31
CA ILE A 136 -9.27 -23.86 -4.02
C ILE A 136 -8.10 -23.13 -4.66
N PHE A 137 -8.39 -22.12 -5.49
CA PHE A 137 -7.36 -21.38 -6.24
C PHE A 137 -6.34 -20.69 -5.32
N LEU A 138 -6.77 -20.15 -4.19
CA LEU A 138 -5.86 -19.53 -3.22
C LEU A 138 -4.83 -20.51 -2.69
N GLU A 139 -5.21 -21.75 -2.38
CA GLU A 139 -4.26 -22.80 -1.94
C GLU A 139 -3.24 -23.15 -3.02
N VAL A 140 -3.68 -23.15 -4.28
CA VAL A 140 -2.77 -23.35 -5.43
C VAL A 140 -1.80 -22.18 -5.54
N LEU A 141 -2.29 -20.94 -5.38
CA LEU A 141 -1.44 -19.74 -5.41
C LEU A 141 -0.44 -19.73 -4.25
N GLU A 142 -0.83 -20.15 -3.05
CA GLU A 142 0.09 -20.24 -1.90
C GLU A 142 1.24 -21.21 -2.14
N ARG A 143 1.02 -22.28 -2.91
CA ARG A 143 2.07 -23.25 -3.26
C ARG A 143 2.95 -22.81 -4.42
N LEU A 144 2.38 -22.20 -5.45
CA LEU A 144 3.07 -21.92 -6.73
C LEU A 144 3.45 -20.46 -6.90
N GLY A 145 2.71 -19.57 -6.26
CA GLY A 145 2.85 -18.12 -6.41
C GLY A 145 4.01 -17.57 -5.59
N LYS A 146 4.59 -16.49 -6.10
CA LYS A 146 5.54 -15.65 -5.38
C LYS A 146 4.89 -14.31 -5.05
N MET A 147 5.36 -13.70 -3.95
CA MET A 147 4.94 -12.37 -3.55
C MET A 147 5.32 -11.35 -4.63
N PRO A 148 4.38 -10.54 -5.14
CA PRO A 148 4.67 -9.51 -6.12
C PRO A 148 5.31 -8.30 -5.41
N LEU A 149 6.62 -8.36 -5.20
CA LEU A 149 7.34 -7.24 -4.63
C LEU A 149 7.41 -6.05 -5.61
N PRO A 150 7.45 -4.82 -5.10
CA PRO A 150 7.66 -3.63 -5.93
C PRO A 150 8.96 -3.73 -6.76
N PRO A 151 9.02 -3.10 -7.94
CA PRO A 151 10.15 -3.26 -8.88
C PRO A 151 11.50 -2.72 -8.36
N TYR A 152 11.49 -1.86 -7.35
CA TYR A 152 12.70 -1.35 -6.71
C TYR A 152 13.31 -2.32 -5.67
N ILE A 153 12.59 -3.38 -5.27
CA ILE A 153 13.11 -4.45 -4.45
C ILE A 153 13.67 -5.52 -5.39
N LYS A 154 14.99 -5.65 -5.41
CA LYS A 154 15.72 -6.59 -6.26
C LYS A 154 16.07 -7.90 -5.53
N GLU A 155 16.09 -7.83 -4.19
CA GLU A 155 16.39 -8.97 -3.32
C GLU A 155 15.20 -9.91 -3.19
N GLU A 156 15.45 -11.21 -3.17
CA GLU A 156 14.42 -12.23 -2.95
C GLU A 156 14.02 -12.28 -1.48
N LEU A 157 12.75 -12.18 -1.20
CA LEU A 157 12.22 -12.24 0.16
C LEU A 157 12.18 -13.71 0.63
N GLN A 158 12.96 -14.02 1.66
CA GLN A 158 13.06 -15.38 2.22
C GLN A 158 11.79 -15.83 2.93
N ASP A 159 11.14 -14.89 3.63
CA ASP A 159 9.87 -15.10 4.33
C ASP A 159 8.80 -14.16 3.74
N GLN A 160 7.86 -14.72 3.00
CA GLN A 160 6.81 -13.94 2.33
C GLN A 160 5.88 -13.22 3.33
N GLU A 161 5.71 -13.72 4.56
CA GLU A 161 4.92 -13.08 5.60
C GLU A 161 5.54 -11.75 6.08
N ARG A 162 6.81 -11.50 5.76
CA ARG A 162 7.45 -10.20 6.04
C ARG A 162 6.90 -9.06 5.18
N TYR A 163 6.25 -9.37 4.05
CA TYR A 163 5.53 -8.41 3.22
C TYR A 163 4.01 -8.43 3.48
N GLN A 164 3.60 -8.84 4.68
CA GLN A 164 2.23 -8.79 5.17
C GLN A 164 2.19 -8.06 6.51
N THR A 165 1.12 -7.31 6.77
CA THR A 165 0.88 -6.74 8.10
C THR A 165 0.43 -7.84 9.07
N VAL A 166 0.67 -7.67 10.38
CA VAL A 166 0.25 -8.64 11.40
C VAL A 166 -1.28 -8.74 11.55
N TYR A 167 -2.00 -7.81 10.95
CA TYR A 167 -3.47 -7.72 10.97
C TYR A 167 -4.10 -7.93 9.58
N SER A 168 -3.33 -8.33 8.57
CA SER A 168 -3.84 -8.56 7.21
C SER A 168 -4.83 -9.72 7.17
N ARG A 169 -5.98 -9.52 6.51
CA ARG A 169 -7.05 -10.54 6.39
C ARG A 169 -7.79 -10.50 5.04
N ALA A 170 -8.05 -9.33 4.48
CA ALA A 170 -8.80 -9.18 3.24
C ALA A 170 -7.88 -9.45 2.03
N VAL A 171 -7.90 -10.68 1.51
CA VAL A 171 -7.07 -11.11 0.37
C VAL A 171 -7.51 -10.41 -0.92
N GLY A 172 -6.56 -9.98 -1.76
CA GLY A 172 -6.86 -9.40 -3.09
C GLY A 172 -5.99 -8.21 -3.49
N SER A 173 -5.06 -7.78 -2.63
CA SER A 173 -4.16 -6.68 -2.92
C SER A 173 -2.93 -7.12 -3.71
N ALA A 174 -2.47 -6.28 -4.64
CA ALA A 174 -1.20 -6.49 -5.35
C ALA A 174 0.02 -5.94 -4.59
N ALA A 175 -0.20 -5.14 -3.54
CA ALA A 175 0.85 -4.60 -2.69
C ALA A 175 0.40 -4.49 -1.23
N ALA A 176 1.34 -4.63 -0.30
CA ALA A 176 1.08 -4.45 1.12
C ALA A 176 0.89 -2.97 1.48
N PRO A 177 0.05 -2.64 2.49
CA PRO A 177 0.01 -1.32 3.11
C PRO A 177 1.24 -1.15 4.01
N THR A 178 2.36 -0.71 3.41
CA THR A 178 3.71 -0.88 3.95
C THR A 178 3.96 -0.13 5.27
N ALA A 179 3.26 0.96 5.54
CA ALA A 179 3.31 1.63 6.85
C ALA A 179 2.79 0.73 8.00
N GLY A 180 1.98 -0.26 7.67
CA GLY A 180 1.53 -1.28 8.61
C GLY A 180 2.58 -2.34 8.95
N LEU A 181 3.64 -2.46 8.14
CA LEU A 181 4.70 -3.46 8.35
C LEU A 181 5.54 -3.20 9.59
N HIS A 182 5.55 -1.99 10.10
CA HIS A 182 6.27 -1.62 11.33
C HIS A 182 5.58 -2.13 12.60
N TRP A 183 4.28 -2.41 12.55
CA TRP A 183 3.50 -2.82 13.71
C TRP A 183 3.73 -4.28 14.04
N THR A 184 3.81 -4.55 15.35
CA THR A 184 3.77 -5.90 15.94
C THR A 184 2.48 -6.05 16.75
N ASN A 185 2.09 -7.29 17.06
CA ASN A 185 0.93 -7.52 17.94
C ASN A 185 1.15 -6.91 19.32
N GLU A 186 2.37 -7.03 19.86
CA GLU A 186 2.76 -6.48 21.15
C GLU A 186 2.65 -4.95 21.18
N LEU A 187 3.03 -4.28 20.07
CA LEU A 187 2.92 -2.83 19.98
C LEU A 187 1.46 -2.37 19.86
N LEU A 188 0.64 -3.11 19.11
CA LEU A 188 -0.80 -2.86 19.04
C LEU A 188 -1.48 -3.07 20.40
N ASP A 189 -1.08 -4.10 21.14
CA ASP A 189 -1.63 -4.36 22.48
C ASP A 189 -1.22 -3.25 23.47
N LYS A 190 0.00 -2.73 23.38
CA LYS A 190 0.41 -1.54 24.16
C LYS A 190 -0.45 -0.31 23.83
N ALA A 191 -0.72 -0.06 22.54
CA ALA A 191 -1.59 1.04 22.11
C ALA A 191 -3.01 0.87 22.68
N ARG A 192 -3.60 -0.32 22.60
CA ARG A 192 -4.91 -0.64 23.17
C ARG A 192 -4.94 -0.49 24.69
N ALA A 193 -3.90 -0.96 25.37
CA ALA A 193 -3.76 -0.80 26.82
C ALA A 193 -3.67 0.68 27.26
N LYS A 194 -3.15 1.56 26.38
CA LYS A 194 -3.15 3.02 26.59
C LYS A 194 -4.52 3.66 26.35
N GLY A 195 -5.52 2.93 25.86
CA GLY A 195 -6.85 3.42 25.54
C GLY A 195 -6.98 3.93 24.10
N VAL A 196 -6.09 3.51 23.21
CA VAL A 196 -6.16 3.80 21.77
C VAL A 196 -7.05 2.76 21.10
N LYS A 197 -8.04 3.22 20.33
CA LYS A 197 -8.92 2.38 19.51
C LYS A 197 -8.18 1.94 18.24
N THR A 198 -8.56 0.77 17.69
CA THR A 198 -8.07 0.30 16.38
C THR A 198 -9.26 0.03 15.47
N ALA A 199 -9.24 0.55 14.26
CA ALA A 199 -10.27 0.35 13.26
C ALA A 199 -9.63 -0.08 11.93
N PHE A 200 -10.35 -0.87 11.14
CA PHE A 200 -9.82 -1.44 9.91
C PHE A 200 -10.65 -1.03 8.71
N VAL A 201 -9.96 -0.64 7.67
CA VAL A 201 -10.52 -0.41 6.34
C VAL A 201 -9.84 -1.34 5.36
N THR A 202 -10.46 -1.57 4.21
CA THR A 202 -9.84 -2.35 3.13
C THR A 202 -9.68 -1.47 1.90
N LEU A 203 -8.47 -1.40 1.37
CA LEU A 203 -8.19 -0.87 0.05
C LEU A 203 -7.27 -1.88 -0.66
N HIS A 204 -7.76 -2.45 -1.74
CA HIS A 204 -6.94 -3.32 -2.58
C HIS A 204 -6.07 -2.49 -3.50
N VAL A 205 -4.78 -2.43 -3.16
CA VAL A 205 -3.78 -1.69 -3.92
C VAL A 205 -3.56 -2.36 -5.26
N GLY A 206 -3.74 -1.62 -6.34
CA GLY A 206 -3.43 -2.06 -7.69
C GLY A 206 -1.97 -1.83 -8.06
N LEU A 207 -1.48 -2.52 -9.10
CA LEU A 207 -0.10 -2.34 -9.60
C LEU A 207 0.18 -0.94 -10.17
N GLY A 208 -0.86 -0.17 -10.45
CA GLY A 208 -0.73 1.23 -10.87
C GLY A 208 0.03 2.11 -9.89
N THR A 209 -0.01 1.76 -8.60
CA THR A 209 0.71 2.47 -7.53
C THR A 209 2.23 2.49 -7.73
N PHE A 210 2.79 1.55 -8.48
CA PHE A 210 4.23 1.49 -8.77
C PHE A 210 4.63 2.21 -10.06
N ARG A 211 3.68 2.78 -10.80
CA ARG A 211 3.99 3.52 -12.01
C ARG A 211 4.41 4.95 -11.67
N PRO A 212 5.54 5.44 -12.21
CA PRO A 212 5.92 6.84 -12.05
C PRO A 212 4.86 7.79 -12.60
N VAL A 213 4.74 8.97 -12.00
CA VAL A 213 3.95 10.06 -12.57
C VAL A 213 4.64 10.53 -13.85
N SER A 214 3.96 10.48 -14.98
CA SER A 214 4.49 10.88 -16.28
C SER A 214 4.09 12.30 -16.70
N ALA A 215 3.09 12.89 -16.02
CA ALA A 215 2.59 14.22 -16.30
C ALA A 215 3.55 15.30 -15.74
N GLU A 216 3.86 16.33 -16.52
CA GLU A 216 4.65 17.48 -16.05
C GLU A 216 3.86 18.33 -15.06
N ASN A 217 2.57 18.58 -15.35
CA ASN A 217 1.67 19.25 -14.44
C ASN A 217 0.86 18.20 -13.67
N ILE A 218 0.86 18.29 -12.33
CA ILE A 218 0.15 17.31 -11.49
C ILE A 218 -1.34 17.19 -11.81
N LEU A 219 -1.98 18.26 -12.31
CA LEU A 219 -3.41 18.26 -12.67
C LEU A 219 -3.73 17.39 -13.89
N ASP A 220 -2.73 17.05 -14.70
CA ASP A 220 -2.88 16.18 -15.87
C ASP A 220 -2.68 14.70 -15.52
N HIS A 221 -2.37 14.40 -14.24
CA HIS A 221 -2.22 13.03 -13.77
C HIS A 221 -3.57 12.39 -13.46
N HIS A 222 -3.79 11.19 -13.99
CA HIS A 222 -4.96 10.37 -13.71
C HIS A 222 -4.61 9.22 -12.77
N MET A 223 -5.27 9.19 -11.61
CA MET A 223 -5.12 8.09 -10.65
C MET A 223 -5.82 6.82 -11.16
N HIS A 224 -5.23 5.67 -10.85
CA HIS A 224 -5.89 4.39 -11.07
C HIS A 224 -7.01 4.19 -10.05
N ALA A 225 -8.12 3.61 -10.52
CA ALA A 225 -9.23 3.24 -9.65
C ALA A 225 -8.84 2.06 -8.74
N GLU A 226 -9.11 2.19 -7.45
CA GLU A 226 -8.89 1.15 -6.43
C GLU A 226 -10.17 0.98 -5.61
N LEU A 227 -10.51 -0.29 -5.30
CA LEU A 227 -11.69 -0.60 -4.49
C LEU A 227 -11.37 -0.35 -3.02
N CYS A 228 -12.12 0.55 -2.39
CA CYS A 228 -12.05 0.81 -0.95
C CYS A 228 -13.37 0.47 -0.26
N MET A 229 -13.26 -0.04 0.98
CA MET A 229 -14.38 -0.54 1.76
C MET A 229 -14.25 -0.16 3.24
N MET A 230 -15.38 0.12 3.86
CA MET A 230 -15.53 0.36 5.30
C MET A 230 -16.72 -0.43 5.84
N SER A 231 -16.54 -1.12 6.96
CA SER A 231 -17.59 -1.86 7.66
C SER A 231 -18.42 -0.94 8.57
N GLU A 232 -19.60 -1.42 8.99
CA GLU A 232 -20.43 -0.74 10.01
C GLU A 232 -19.69 -0.55 11.34
N GLU A 233 -18.95 -1.57 11.77
CA GLU A 233 -18.13 -1.52 12.99
C GLU A 233 -17.08 -0.40 12.91
N THR A 234 -16.34 -0.32 11.81
CA THR A 234 -15.34 0.73 11.60
C THR A 234 -15.98 2.11 11.57
N ALA A 235 -17.09 2.29 10.86
CA ALA A 235 -17.82 3.56 10.81
C ALA A 235 -18.30 3.99 12.21
N ALA A 236 -18.81 3.06 13.01
CA ALA A 236 -19.25 3.32 14.38
C ALA A 236 -18.08 3.78 15.27
N ILE A 237 -16.93 3.08 15.23
CA ILE A 237 -15.73 3.43 15.99
C ILE A 237 -15.23 4.84 15.62
N LEU A 238 -15.19 5.17 14.33
CA LEU A 238 -14.73 6.48 13.85
C LEU A 238 -15.66 7.62 14.28
N ASN A 239 -16.98 7.43 14.14
CA ASN A 239 -17.97 8.40 14.58
C ASN A 239 -17.92 8.60 16.09
N GLU A 240 -17.76 7.54 16.87
CA GLU A 240 -17.58 7.63 18.31
C GLU A 240 -16.31 8.39 18.67
N THR A 241 -15.17 8.05 18.04
CA THR A 241 -13.90 8.73 18.26
C THR A 241 -14.00 10.24 18.03
N LYS A 242 -14.61 10.66 16.91
CA LYS A 242 -14.82 12.08 16.63
C LYS A 242 -15.75 12.77 17.64
N ARG A 243 -16.85 12.10 18.02
CA ARG A 243 -17.79 12.63 19.02
C ARG A 243 -17.13 12.84 20.40
N GLU A 244 -16.18 11.98 20.76
CA GLU A 244 -15.44 12.06 22.02
C GLU A 244 -14.23 13.01 21.97
N GLY A 245 -13.96 13.62 20.81
CA GLY A 245 -12.82 14.52 20.61
C GLY A 245 -11.47 13.81 20.47
N GLY A 246 -11.48 12.50 20.22
CA GLY A 246 -10.28 11.72 19.90
C GLY A 246 -9.79 11.99 18.47
N ARG A 247 -8.49 11.76 18.23
CA ARG A 247 -7.88 11.92 16.92
C ARG A 247 -8.05 10.64 16.09
N VAL A 248 -8.30 10.81 14.80
CA VAL A 248 -8.27 9.75 13.79
C VAL A 248 -6.90 9.76 13.11
N ILE A 249 -6.09 8.74 13.36
CA ILE A 249 -4.71 8.64 12.87
C ILE A 249 -4.63 7.50 11.85
N CYS A 250 -4.35 7.85 10.59
CA CYS A 250 -4.19 6.89 9.51
C CYS A 250 -2.82 6.21 9.54
N VAL A 251 -2.81 4.90 9.50
CA VAL A 251 -1.61 4.09 9.26
C VAL A 251 -1.53 3.78 7.77
N GLY A 252 -0.69 4.54 7.07
CA GLY A 252 -0.47 4.47 5.64
C GLY A 252 -1.36 5.39 4.81
N THR A 253 -0.82 5.74 3.65
CA THR A 253 -1.53 6.56 2.64
C THR A 253 -2.76 5.85 2.07
N THR A 254 -2.81 4.52 2.10
CA THR A 254 -3.98 3.73 1.71
C THR A 254 -5.14 3.92 2.67
N SER A 255 -4.90 3.93 3.98
CA SER A 255 -5.93 4.25 4.99
C SER A 255 -6.44 5.68 4.84
N CYS A 256 -5.52 6.62 4.62
CA CYS A 256 -5.86 8.02 4.34
C CYS A 256 -6.78 8.14 3.12
N ARG A 257 -6.37 7.57 1.97
CA ARG A 257 -7.17 7.63 0.74
C ARG A 257 -8.53 6.96 0.90
N THR A 258 -8.61 5.89 1.66
CA THR A 258 -9.88 5.22 1.97
C THR A 258 -10.80 6.13 2.77
N LEU A 259 -10.32 6.68 3.88
CA LEU A 259 -11.14 7.55 4.74
C LEU A 259 -11.60 8.80 4.00
N GLU A 260 -10.70 9.50 3.32
CA GLU A 260 -11.03 10.72 2.57
C GLU A 260 -11.98 10.44 1.38
N SER A 261 -11.97 9.21 0.85
CA SER A 261 -12.93 8.79 -0.19
C SER A 261 -14.31 8.45 0.37
N LEU A 262 -14.39 7.96 1.61
CA LEU A 262 -15.62 7.41 2.18
C LEU A 262 -16.31 8.34 3.19
N VAL A 263 -15.61 9.37 3.69
CA VAL A 263 -16.20 10.36 4.60
C VAL A 263 -17.36 11.11 3.94
N ASN A 264 -18.44 11.33 4.69
CA ASN A 264 -19.58 12.12 4.26
C ASN A 264 -19.26 13.63 4.31
N GLU A 265 -20.09 14.45 3.69
CA GLU A 265 -19.89 15.91 3.67
C GLU A 265 -19.92 16.54 5.07
N ASP A 266 -20.71 15.98 5.97
CA ASP A 266 -20.82 16.38 7.38
C ASP A 266 -19.69 15.84 8.28
N GLY A 267 -18.73 15.11 7.72
CA GLY A 267 -17.60 14.52 8.44
C GLY A 267 -17.93 13.20 9.15
N THR A 268 -19.13 12.65 8.97
CA THR A 268 -19.51 11.33 9.51
C THR A 268 -19.09 10.19 8.59
N PHE A 269 -19.19 8.97 9.10
CA PHE A 269 -18.88 7.74 8.36
C PHE A 269 -20.07 6.78 8.39
N GLU A 270 -20.21 6.02 7.32
CA GLU A 270 -21.15 4.91 7.18
C GLU A 270 -20.50 3.72 6.47
N ALA A 271 -21.05 2.53 6.63
CA ALA A 271 -20.57 1.35 5.92
C ALA A 271 -20.83 1.52 4.42
N LYS A 272 -19.78 1.49 3.64
CA LYS A 272 -19.88 1.54 2.18
C LYS A 272 -18.62 1.03 1.50
N SER A 273 -18.76 0.74 0.22
CA SER A 273 -17.65 0.44 -0.68
C SER A 273 -17.79 1.26 -1.96
N LYS A 274 -16.66 1.70 -2.50
CA LYS A 274 -16.63 2.36 -3.80
C LYS A 274 -15.27 2.23 -4.47
N TRP A 275 -15.24 2.40 -5.76
CA TRP A 275 -14.01 2.64 -6.51
C TRP A 275 -13.57 4.08 -6.31
N THR A 276 -12.29 4.29 -5.95
CA THR A 276 -11.73 5.61 -5.72
C THR A 276 -10.56 5.88 -6.66
N GLU A 277 -10.57 7.06 -7.24
CA GLU A 277 -9.47 7.66 -8.01
C GLU A 277 -8.96 8.92 -7.32
N ILE A 278 -9.18 9.03 -5.99
CA ILE A 278 -8.83 10.23 -5.24
C ILE A 278 -7.35 10.56 -5.41
N PHE A 279 -7.08 11.77 -5.84
CA PHE A 279 -5.74 12.33 -5.94
C PHE A 279 -5.61 13.48 -4.95
N ILE A 280 -4.80 13.27 -3.92
CA ILE A 280 -4.56 14.23 -2.84
C ILE A 280 -3.21 14.89 -3.07
N TYR A 281 -3.21 16.23 -3.16
CA TYR A 281 -2.05 17.08 -3.37
C TYR A 281 -2.24 18.41 -2.63
N PRO A 282 -1.20 19.26 -2.45
CA PRO A 282 -1.32 20.52 -1.72
C PRO A 282 -2.45 21.39 -2.21
N GLY A 283 -3.27 21.87 -1.25
CA GLY A 283 -4.55 22.54 -1.47
C GLY A 283 -5.77 21.66 -1.15
N TYR A 284 -5.58 20.35 -0.94
CA TYR A 284 -6.64 19.45 -0.49
C TYR A 284 -7.02 19.74 0.98
N THR A 285 -8.32 19.77 1.29
CA THR A 285 -8.82 19.91 2.65
C THR A 285 -9.21 18.55 3.22
N PHE A 286 -8.46 18.06 4.19
CA PHE A 286 -8.74 16.79 4.87
C PHE A 286 -9.98 16.93 5.77
N LYS A 287 -10.87 15.93 5.71
CA LYS A 287 -12.12 15.86 6.48
C LYS A 287 -12.14 14.70 7.45
N ALA A 288 -11.36 13.66 7.17
CA ALA A 288 -11.48 12.37 7.82
C ALA A 288 -10.45 12.13 8.92
N MET A 289 -9.24 12.67 8.78
CA MET A 289 -8.11 12.31 9.63
C MET A 289 -7.40 13.49 10.26
N ASP A 290 -6.75 13.23 11.41
CA ASP A 290 -6.00 14.20 12.23
C ASP A 290 -4.51 13.91 12.29
N GLY A 291 -4.09 12.69 11.94
CA GLY A 291 -2.69 12.26 11.95
C GLY A 291 -2.38 11.23 10.87
N LEU A 292 -1.11 11.15 10.50
CA LEU A 292 -0.62 10.21 9.47
C LEU A 292 0.68 9.54 9.92
N ILE A 293 0.69 8.20 9.89
CA ILE A 293 1.89 7.38 10.02
C ILE A 293 2.16 6.77 8.65
N THR A 294 3.35 6.97 8.09
CA THR A 294 3.65 6.54 6.72
C THR A 294 5.12 6.17 6.56
N ASN A 295 5.49 5.54 5.45
CA ASN A 295 6.88 5.37 5.04
C ASN A 295 7.38 6.63 4.30
N PHE A 296 8.68 6.70 4.04
CA PHE A 296 9.23 7.65 3.08
C PHE A 296 8.95 7.19 1.65
N HIS A 297 8.58 8.13 0.80
CA HIS A 297 8.11 7.86 -0.57
C HIS A 297 9.08 8.38 -1.62
N LEU A 298 8.96 7.87 -2.88
CA LEU A 298 9.78 8.31 -4.03
C LEU A 298 9.64 9.80 -4.32
N PRO A 299 10.74 10.46 -4.74
CA PRO A 299 10.63 11.77 -5.35
C PRO A 299 9.58 11.79 -6.47
N GLU A 300 8.90 12.92 -6.61
CA GLU A 300 7.91 13.17 -7.67
C GLU A 300 6.72 12.20 -7.70
N SER A 301 6.52 11.40 -6.64
CA SER A 301 5.39 10.46 -6.54
C SER A 301 4.11 11.12 -6.03
N THR A 302 2.97 10.55 -6.38
CA THR A 302 1.66 10.96 -5.84
C THR A 302 1.60 10.86 -4.31
N LEU A 303 2.43 9.99 -3.71
CA LEU A 303 2.46 9.79 -2.27
C LEU A 303 3.20 10.91 -1.54
N VAL A 304 4.32 11.43 -2.10
CA VAL A 304 4.94 12.65 -1.56
C VAL A 304 3.99 13.84 -1.66
N MET A 305 3.21 13.93 -2.75
CA MET A 305 2.20 14.96 -2.92
C MET A 305 1.12 14.88 -1.84
N LEU A 306 0.63 13.67 -1.51
CA LEU A 306 -0.35 13.44 -0.44
C LEU A 306 0.21 13.86 0.92
N VAL A 307 1.42 13.42 1.26
CA VAL A 307 2.07 13.77 2.53
C VAL A 307 2.29 15.28 2.62
N SER A 308 2.71 15.92 1.52
CA SER A 308 2.88 17.37 1.42
C SER A 308 1.55 18.13 1.57
N ALA A 309 0.45 17.53 1.13
CA ALA A 309 -0.87 18.12 1.35
C ALA A 309 -1.31 18.08 2.81
N PHE A 310 -0.85 17.06 3.57
CA PHE A 310 -1.26 16.89 4.97
C PHE A 310 -0.54 17.84 5.94
N SER A 311 0.72 18.21 5.67
CA SER A 311 1.46 19.22 6.43
C SER A 311 1.68 20.47 5.54
N SER A 312 2.86 20.64 5.03
CA SER A 312 3.18 21.56 3.94
C SER A 312 4.26 20.91 3.05
N ARG A 313 4.36 21.36 1.80
CA ARG A 313 5.41 20.87 0.90
C ARG A 313 6.80 21.18 1.48
N GLU A 314 6.97 22.36 2.03
CA GLU A 314 8.23 22.85 2.59
C GLU A 314 8.67 22.00 3.80
N HIS A 315 7.77 21.73 4.75
CA HIS A 315 8.06 20.89 5.92
C HIS A 315 8.38 19.44 5.51
N VAL A 316 7.61 18.89 4.56
CA VAL A 316 7.79 17.51 4.10
C VAL A 316 9.10 17.36 3.35
N LEU A 317 9.42 18.24 2.41
CA LEU A 317 10.69 18.15 1.66
C LEU A 317 11.89 18.36 2.59
N HIS A 318 11.82 19.29 3.54
CA HIS A 318 12.84 19.45 4.57
C HIS A 318 13.02 18.19 5.40
N ALA A 319 11.91 17.53 5.84
CA ALA A 319 11.98 16.28 6.58
C ALA A 319 12.59 15.14 5.75
N TYR A 320 12.34 15.09 4.44
CA TYR A 320 12.91 14.09 3.53
C TYR A 320 14.42 14.33 3.31
N GLU A 321 14.85 15.59 3.13
CA GLU A 321 16.26 15.95 3.04
C GLU A 321 16.99 15.60 4.33
N GLU A 322 16.38 15.87 5.49
CA GLU A 322 16.88 15.48 6.80
C GLU A 322 17.01 13.96 6.93
N ALA A 323 15.98 13.21 6.49
CA ALA A 323 16.01 11.75 6.51
C ALA A 323 17.14 11.19 5.62
N VAL A 324 17.40 11.80 4.45
CA VAL A 324 18.52 11.42 3.58
C VAL A 324 19.84 11.70 4.27
N ARG A 325 20.02 12.89 4.87
CA ARG A 325 21.23 13.29 5.59
C ARG A 325 21.54 12.34 6.76
N GLU A 326 20.51 11.97 7.51
CA GLU A 326 20.58 11.05 8.65
C GLU A 326 20.57 9.58 8.23
N ARG A 327 20.60 9.29 6.90
CA ARG A 327 20.64 7.96 6.34
C ARG A 327 19.50 7.05 6.81
N TYR A 328 18.27 7.56 6.80
CA TYR A 328 17.06 6.75 6.94
C TYR A 328 16.95 5.79 5.75
N ARG A 329 16.25 4.70 5.98
CA ARG A 329 15.90 3.73 4.95
C ARG A 329 14.57 4.13 4.30
N PHE A 330 14.48 4.02 2.99
CA PHE A 330 13.33 4.49 2.22
C PHE A 330 12.49 3.33 1.69
N PHE A 331 11.22 3.59 1.38
CA PHE A 331 10.21 2.71 0.79
C PHE A 331 9.69 1.59 1.69
N SER A 332 9.18 0.51 1.04
CA SER A 332 8.37 -0.55 1.64
C SER A 332 8.96 -1.18 2.89
N PHE A 333 10.27 -1.42 2.90
CA PHE A 333 11.00 -1.99 4.04
C PHE A 333 11.87 -0.95 4.76
N GLY A 334 11.63 0.32 4.45
CA GLY A 334 12.34 1.43 5.04
C GLY A 334 11.87 1.78 6.44
N ASP A 335 12.18 3.01 6.84
CA ASP A 335 11.81 3.61 8.11
C ASP A 335 10.46 4.35 8.00
N ALA A 336 9.94 4.81 9.12
CA ALA A 336 8.64 5.44 9.22
C ALA A 336 8.72 6.93 9.49
N MET A 337 7.64 7.63 9.14
CA MET A 337 7.36 9.02 9.47
C MET A 337 6.02 9.10 10.19
N CYS A 338 5.94 9.89 11.26
CA CYS A 338 4.71 10.21 11.97
C CYS A 338 4.47 11.72 11.88
N ILE A 339 3.30 12.13 11.43
CA ILE A 339 2.90 13.54 11.24
C ILE A 339 1.65 13.79 12.08
N LEU A 340 1.75 14.63 13.13
CA LEU A 340 0.69 14.92 14.08
C LEU A 340 0.52 16.42 14.33
#